data_50b7635c4b72ad880ddf119bdcd20a86
#
_entry.id   50b7635c4b72ad880ddf119bdcd20a86
#
_cell.length_a   1.000
_cell.length_b   1.000
_cell.length_c   1.000
_cell.angle_alpha   90.00
_cell.angle_beta   90.00
_cell.angle_gamma   90.00
#
_symmetry.space_group_name_H-M   'P 1'
#
loop_
_entity.id
_entity.type
_entity.pdbx_description
1 polymer ?
#
loop_
_entity_poly.entity_id
_entity_poly.type
_entity_poly.pdbx_seq_one_letter_code
_entity_poly.pdbx_strand_id
1 'polypeptide(L)'
;KIATRDDNTRCVDIAKRHNLKVKALMSIGHAGESSQTVENTKQWLLDTEPEDFDCTIITTYPGSPYFDDAIRENDYYVYTDKKSGDKLYQASLNYLIDQDYYKGDPDGGYTSFVWTDHLSAAKLVEERDKLEKEVRAKLNIPFNPARPGLTYEHSMGMGAGGQSLIDIPDHILRISEGKK
;
A
#
# COMPACT_ATOMS: atom_id res chain seq x y z
N LYS A 1 0.83 -15.47 -6.91
CA LYS A 1 -0.16 -15.65 -5.83
C LYS A 1 -1.27 -16.57 -6.32
N ILE A 2 -1.78 -17.42 -5.43
CA ILE A 2 -2.88 -18.36 -5.76
C ILE A 2 -4.24 -17.75 -5.36
N ALA A 3 -4.27 -16.84 -4.38
CA ALA A 3 -5.48 -16.19 -3.92
C ALA A 3 -6.06 -15.23 -4.95
N THR A 4 -7.37 -15.30 -5.13
CA THR A 4 -8.16 -14.43 -6.01
C THR A 4 -8.77 -13.27 -5.23
N ARG A 5 -9.40 -12.31 -5.94
CA ARG A 5 -10.19 -11.23 -5.32
C ARG A 5 -11.32 -11.81 -4.46
N ASP A 6 -12.01 -12.83 -4.97
CA ASP A 6 -13.12 -13.45 -4.25
C ASP A 6 -12.67 -14.17 -2.98
N ASP A 7 -11.48 -14.77 -2.99
CA ASP A 7 -10.88 -15.35 -1.78
C ASP A 7 -10.60 -14.28 -0.73
N ASN A 8 -10.07 -13.13 -1.14
CA ASN A 8 -9.82 -12.02 -0.24
C ASN A 8 -11.13 -11.46 0.34
N THR A 9 -12.16 -11.27 -0.50
CA THR A 9 -13.49 -10.83 -0.06
C THR A 9 -14.06 -11.82 0.97
N ARG A 10 -14.02 -13.11 0.67
CA ARG A 10 -14.46 -14.15 1.60
C ARG A 10 -13.69 -14.13 2.94
N CYS A 11 -12.38 -13.86 2.90
CA CYS A 11 -11.58 -13.75 4.12
C CYS A 11 -12.04 -12.57 4.99
N VAL A 12 -12.31 -11.40 4.39
CA VAL A 12 -12.85 -10.25 5.09
C VAL A 12 -14.20 -10.57 5.72
N ASP A 13 -15.12 -11.19 4.97
CA ASP A 13 -16.43 -11.59 5.46
C ASP A 13 -16.36 -12.57 6.64
N ILE A 14 -15.45 -13.54 6.58
CA ILE A 14 -15.21 -14.48 7.68
C ILE A 14 -14.71 -13.74 8.91
N ALA A 15 -13.72 -12.88 8.77
CA ALA A 15 -13.16 -12.10 9.88
C ALA A 15 -14.25 -11.25 10.57
N LYS A 16 -15.05 -10.53 9.78
CA LYS A 16 -16.16 -9.71 10.29
C LYS A 16 -17.21 -10.54 11.05
N ARG A 17 -17.59 -11.71 10.52
CA ARG A 17 -18.53 -12.61 11.21
C ARG A 17 -18.02 -13.13 12.55
N HIS A 18 -16.71 -13.14 12.74
CA HIS A 18 -16.07 -13.51 14.00
C HIS A 18 -15.63 -12.31 14.85
N ASN A 19 -16.14 -11.10 14.54
CA ASN A 19 -15.80 -9.85 15.24
C ASN A 19 -14.29 -9.54 15.25
N LEU A 20 -13.57 -9.97 14.20
CA LEU A 20 -12.17 -9.62 14.02
C LEU A 20 -12.06 -8.35 13.21
N LYS A 21 -11.17 -7.46 13.62
CA LYS A 21 -10.81 -6.27 12.85
C LYS A 21 -9.93 -6.65 11.66
N VAL A 22 -10.17 -6.02 10.52
CA VAL A 22 -9.45 -6.27 9.28
C VAL A 22 -8.70 -5.02 8.87
N LYS A 23 -7.40 -5.16 8.64
CA LYS A 23 -6.61 -4.17 7.91
C LYS A 23 -6.27 -4.70 6.53
N ALA A 24 -6.70 -4.00 5.48
CA ALA A 24 -6.39 -4.36 4.11
C ALA A 24 -5.05 -3.72 3.68
N LEU A 25 -4.08 -4.54 3.30
CA LEU A 25 -2.81 -4.07 2.74
C LEU A 25 -2.89 -4.12 1.21
N MET A 26 -3.08 -2.96 0.60
CA MET A 26 -3.21 -2.81 -0.84
C MET A 26 -1.91 -2.29 -1.45
N SER A 27 -1.67 -2.67 -2.69
CA SER A 27 -0.58 -2.11 -3.48
C SER A 27 -1.05 -1.83 -4.91
N ILE A 28 -0.56 -0.74 -5.48
CA ILE A 28 -0.77 -0.34 -6.86
C ILE A 28 0.58 -0.16 -7.57
N GLY A 29 0.55 0.09 -8.87
CA GLY A 29 1.76 0.24 -9.69
C GLY A 29 2.31 -1.09 -10.19
N HIS A 30 1.50 -2.13 -10.24
CA HIS A 30 1.86 -3.41 -10.86
C HIS A 30 1.88 -3.33 -12.40
N ALA A 31 2.49 -4.31 -13.06
CA ALA A 31 2.45 -4.40 -14.52
C ALA A 31 0.99 -4.35 -15.02
N GLY A 32 0.71 -3.47 -15.99
CA GLY A 32 -0.64 -3.24 -16.50
C GLY A 32 -1.53 -2.33 -15.66
N GLU A 33 -1.02 -1.76 -14.56
CA GLU A 33 -1.81 -0.82 -13.74
C GLU A 33 -2.27 0.38 -14.56
N SER A 34 -3.54 0.72 -14.41
CA SER A 34 -4.22 1.84 -15.06
C SER A 34 -5.16 2.54 -14.09
N SER A 35 -5.68 3.72 -14.43
CA SER A 35 -6.68 4.39 -13.59
C SER A 35 -7.92 3.52 -13.36
N GLN A 36 -8.28 2.65 -14.30
CA GLN A 36 -9.41 1.73 -14.13
C GLN A 36 -9.11 0.63 -13.10
N THR A 37 -7.89 0.08 -13.08
CA THR A 37 -7.53 -0.94 -12.10
C THR A 37 -7.39 -0.36 -10.71
N VAL A 38 -6.90 0.88 -10.58
CA VAL A 38 -6.89 1.62 -9.31
C VAL A 38 -8.32 1.88 -8.83
N GLU A 39 -9.23 2.28 -9.72
CA GLU A 39 -10.66 2.46 -9.37
C GLU A 39 -11.31 1.15 -8.92
N ASN A 40 -10.97 0.02 -9.56
CA ASN A 40 -11.44 -1.30 -9.12
C ASN A 40 -10.93 -1.66 -7.71
N THR A 41 -9.71 -1.30 -7.37
CA THR A 41 -9.14 -1.46 -6.02
C THR A 41 -9.88 -0.60 -5.01
N LYS A 42 -10.14 0.67 -5.36
CA LYS A 42 -10.93 1.59 -4.54
C LYS A 42 -12.34 1.04 -4.28
N GLN A 43 -13.02 0.59 -5.33
CA GLN A 43 -14.36 0.03 -5.20
C GLN A 43 -14.38 -1.22 -4.30
N TRP A 44 -13.37 -2.10 -4.42
CA TRP A 44 -13.27 -3.27 -3.55
C TRP A 44 -13.13 -2.89 -2.08
N LEU A 45 -12.34 -1.87 -1.75
CA LEU A 45 -12.22 -1.35 -0.38
C LEU A 45 -13.56 -0.81 0.13
N LEU A 46 -14.29 -0.08 -0.72
CA LEU A 46 -15.62 0.45 -0.36
C LEU A 46 -16.67 -0.64 -0.18
N ASP A 47 -16.61 -1.71 -0.99
CA ASP A 47 -17.54 -2.84 -0.91
C ASP A 47 -17.26 -3.73 0.31
N THR A 48 -15.99 -3.90 0.67
CA THR A 48 -15.59 -4.78 1.77
C THR A 48 -15.52 -4.06 3.12
N GLU A 49 -15.43 -2.72 3.12
CA GLU A 49 -15.41 -1.88 4.33
C GLU A 49 -14.48 -2.40 5.44
N PRO A 50 -13.16 -2.57 5.19
CA PRO A 50 -12.23 -2.94 6.25
C PRO A 50 -12.17 -1.84 7.32
N GLU A 51 -11.80 -2.19 8.55
CA GLU A 51 -11.62 -1.21 9.63
C GLU A 51 -10.43 -0.27 9.41
N ASP A 52 -9.45 -0.72 8.65
CA ASP A 52 -8.32 0.11 8.20
C ASP A 52 -7.73 -0.45 6.91
N PHE A 53 -6.96 0.36 6.21
CA PHE A 53 -6.20 -0.06 5.04
C PHE A 53 -4.95 0.78 4.85
N ASP A 54 -4.00 0.25 4.10
CA ASP A 54 -2.89 0.99 3.49
C ASP A 54 -2.92 0.76 2.00
N CYS A 55 -2.65 1.80 1.23
CA CYS A 55 -2.40 1.68 -0.20
C CYS A 55 -1.00 2.21 -0.52
N THR A 56 -0.10 1.33 -0.93
CA THR A 56 1.27 1.69 -1.29
C THR A 56 1.49 1.54 -2.78
N ILE A 57 2.42 2.32 -3.33
CA ILE A 57 2.95 2.05 -4.67
C ILE A 57 4.09 1.06 -4.51
N ILE A 58 4.11 0.03 -5.34
CA ILE A 58 5.17 -0.99 -5.25
C ILE A 58 6.54 -0.39 -5.51
N THR A 59 7.53 -0.95 -4.84
CA THR A 59 8.96 -0.80 -5.19
C THR A 59 9.50 -2.20 -5.43
N THR A 60 10.20 -2.41 -6.53
CA THR A 60 10.77 -3.71 -6.80
C THR A 60 12.13 -3.82 -6.11
N TYR A 61 12.39 -4.95 -5.49
CA TYR A 61 13.65 -5.19 -4.76
C TYR A 61 14.41 -6.35 -5.41
N PRO A 62 15.75 -6.33 -5.34
CA PRO A 62 16.56 -7.50 -5.69
C PRO A 62 16.04 -8.76 -4.96
N GLY A 63 15.93 -9.87 -5.71
CA GLY A 63 15.33 -11.11 -5.22
C GLY A 63 13.82 -11.21 -5.38
N SER A 64 13.15 -10.18 -5.89
CA SER A 64 11.76 -10.26 -6.30
C SER A 64 11.63 -10.58 -7.79
N PRO A 65 10.57 -11.33 -8.22
CA PRO A 65 10.40 -11.65 -9.63
C PRO A 65 10.33 -10.41 -10.54
N TYR A 66 9.76 -9.31 -10.07
CA TYR A 66 9.72 -8.06 -10.82
C TYR A 66 11.10 -7.46 -11.07
N PHE A 67 12.01 -7.63 -10.14
CA PHE A 67 13.39 -7.15 -10.29
C PHE A 67 14.25 -8.14 -11.09
N ASP A 68 14.20 -9.42 -10.72
CA ASP A 68 15.12 -10.45 -11.23
C ASP A 68 14.82 -10.81 -12.70
N ASP A 69 13.55 -10.74 -13.12
CA ASP A 69 13.13 -10.96 -14.51
C ASP A 69 13.15 -9.66 -15.36
N ALA A 70 13.48 -8.50 -14.75
CA ALA A 70 13.54 -7.24 -15.49
C ALA A 70 14.81 -7.11 -16.33
N ILE A 71 14.68 -6.49 -17.49
CA ILE A 71 15.79 -6.17 -18.39
C ILE A 71 16.14 -4.70 -18.20
N ARG A 72 17.44 -4.42 -18.05
CA ARG A 72 17.92 -3.05 -17.97
C ARG A 72 17.91 -2.40 -19.35
N GLU A 73 17.23 -1.24 -19.43
CA GLU A 73 17.19 -0.38 -20.61
C GLU A 73 17.70 1.02 -20.21
N ASN A 74 18.94 1.36 -20.60
CA ASN A 74 19.58 2.63 -20.24
C ASN A 74 19.60 2.87 -18.71
N ASP A 75 18.79 3.83 -18.23
CA ASP A 75 18.75 4.26 -16.82
C ASP A 75 17.57 3.67 -16.03
N TYR A 76 16.83 2.73 -16.60
CA TYR A 76 15.70 2.07 -15.96
C TYR A 76 15.65 0.58 -16.25
N TYR A 77 14.77 -0.12 -15.57
CA TYR A 77 14.52 -1.55 -15.74
C TYR A 77 13.11 -1.77 -16.27
N VAL A 78 12.92 -2.75 -17.12
CA VAL A 78 11.62 -3.14 -17.70
C VAL A 78 11.34 -4.59 -17.36
N TYR A 79 10.29 -4.82 -16.60
CA TYR A 79 9.68 -6.13 -16.42
C TYR A 79 8.52 -6.28 -17.40
N THR A 80 8.40 -7.45 -18.02
CA THR A 80 7.26 -7.79 -18.89
C THR A 80 6.54 -9.02 -18.31
N ASP A 81 5.26 -8.88 -17.99
CA ASP A 81 4.47 -10.01 -17.52
C ASP A 81 4.33 -11.07 -18.62
N LYS A 82 4.69 -12.30 -18.31
CA LYS A 82 4.75 -13.41 -19.29
C LYS A 82 3.38 -13.85 -19.81
N LYS A 83 2.30 -13.49 -19.12
CA LYS A 83 0.93 -13.90 -19.47
C LYS A 83 0.20 -12.82 -20.24
N SER A 84 0.21 -11.59 -19.70
CA SER A 84 -0.51 -10.47 -20.29
C SER A 84 0.32 -9.68 -21.31
N GLY A 85 1.65 -9.71 -21.20
CA GLY A 85 2.54 -8.85 -21.97
C GLY A 85 2.67 -7.44 -21.43
N ASP A 86 1.98 -7.13 -20.32
CA ASP A 86 2.01 -5.82 -19.70
C ASP A 86 3.39 -5.50 -19.13
N LYS A 87 3.75 -4.23 -19.16
CA LYS A 87 5.06 -3.77 -18.69
C LYS A 87 4.98 -3.03 -17.38
N LEU A 88 6.04 -3.20 -16.60
CA LEU A 88 6.36 -2.41 -15.44
C LEU A 88 7.76 -1.83 -15.64
N TYR A 89 7.84 -0.53 -15.53
CA TYR A 89 9.09 0.21 -15.60
C TYR A 89 9.53 0.61 -14.20
N GLN A 90 10.83 0.59 -13.94
CA GLN A 90 11.39 1.00 -12.67
C GLN A 90 12.65 1.83 -12.88
N ALA A 91 12.74 2.95 -12.17
CA ALA A 91 13.97 3.74 -12.09
C ALA A 91 15.09 2.93 -11.43
N SER A 92 16.34 3.21 -11.81
CA SER A 92 17.49 2.67 -11.11
C SER A 92 17.57 3.29 -9.71
N LEU A 93 17.50 2.46 -8.66
CA LEU A 93 17.51 2.89 -7.27
C LEU A 93 18.83 2.58 -6.59
N ASN A 94 19.25 3.50 -5.75
CA ASN A 94 20.24 3.21 -4.72
C ASN A 94 19.50 2.94 -3.40
N TYR A 95 19.21 1.68 -3.12
CA TYR A 95 18.46 1.23 -1.94
C TYR A 95 19.09 1.62 -0.60
N LEU A 96 20.32 2.13 -0.56
CA LEU A 96 20.96 2.66 0.63
C LEU A 96 20.61 4.12 0.89
N ILE A 97 20.27 4.87 -0.17
CA ILE A 97 20.03 6.32 -0.13
C ILE A 97 18.54 6.62 -0.31
N ASP A 98 17.88 5.91 -1.21
CA ASP A 98 16.47 6.10 -1.58
C ASP A 98 15.55 5.40 -0.57
N GLN A 99 15.61 5.82 0.70
CA GLN A 99 14.81 5.22 1.79
C GLN A 99 13.45 5.88 2.01
N ASP A 100 13.21 7.03 1.38
CA ASP A 100 12.01 7.87 1.58
C ASP A 100 10.80 7.47 0.71
N TYR A 101 10.84 6.30 0.10
CA TYR A 101 9.80 5.86 -0.83
C TYR A 101 8.50 5.41 -0.14
N TYR A 102 8.50 5.26 1.17
CA TYR A 102 7.32 4.89 1.94
C TYR A 102 6.87 5.99 2.89
N LYS A 103 5.96 6.82 2.41
CA LYS A 103 5.30 7.86 3.23
C LYS A 103 3.80 7.67 3.11
N GLY A 104 3.14 7.11 4.10
CA GLY A 104 1.70 6.81 4.05
C GLY A 104 0.79 8.02 3.85
N ASP A 105 1.25 9.23 4.18
CA ASP A 105 0.48 10.47 4.09
C ASP A 105 0.20 10.86 2.62
N PRO A 106 -1.07 11.07 2.22
CA PRO A 106 -1.43 11.56 0.89
C PRO A 106 -0.81 12.90 0.53
N ASP A 107 -0.58 13.78 1.49
CA ASP A 107 0.05 15.09 1.29
C ASP A 107 1.55 15.09 1.71
N GLY A 108 2.07 13.94 2.10
CA GLY A 108 3.41 13.77 2.63
C GLY A 108 4.55 13.68 1.61
N GLY A 109 4.24 13.86 0.31
CA GLY A 109 5.24 13.80 -0.75
C GLY A 109 5.70 12.38 -1.08
N TYR A 110 4.75 11.46 -1.23
CA TYR A 110 5.03 10.11 -1.68
C TYR A 110 5.78 10.12 -3.03
N THR A 111 6.76 9.26 -3.17
CA THR A 111 7.53 9.14 -4.42
C THR A 111 7.31 7.76 -5.02
N SER A 112 6.96 7.72 -6.30
CA SER A 112 6.93 6.47 -7.06
C SER A 112 8.21 6.31 -7.87
N PHE A 113 8.83 5.16 -7.75
CA PHE A 113 9.98 4.77 -8.57
C PHE A 113 9.60 3.83 -9.72
N VAL A 114 8.31 3.53 -9.83
CA VAL A 114 7.76 2.70 -10.91
C VAL A 114 6.73 3.47 -11.72
N TRP A 115 6.53 3.03 -12.97
CA TRP A 115 5.47 3.49 -13.85
C TRP A 115 5.06 2.35 -14.79
N THR A 116 3.94 2.53 -15.49
CA THR A 116 3.40 1.55 -16.43
C THR A 116 3.18 2.20 -17.80
N ASP A 117 2.73 1.43 -18.77
CA ASP A 117 2.34 1.98 -20.09
C ASP A 117 1.15 2.95 -19.99
N HIS A 118 0.38 2.91 -18.89
CA HIS A 118 -0.85 3.67 -18.70
C HIS A 118 -0.71 4.82 -17.70
N LEU A 119 0.18 4.69 -16.71
CA LEU A 119 0.34 5.63 -15.62
C LEU A 119 1.81 6.00 -15.40
N SER A 120 2.12 7.29 -15.52
CA SER A 120 3.43 7.79 -15.10
C SER A 120 3.62 7.67 -13.59
N ALA A 121 4.87 7.77 -13.10
CA ALA A 121 5.18 7.75 -11.68
C ALA A 121 4.41 8.83 -10.90
N ALA A 122 4.34 10.05 -11.41
CA ALA A 122 3.57 11.14 -10.81
C ALA A 122 2.07 10.82 -10.77
N LYS A 123 1.53 10.23 -11.85
CA LYS A 123 0.12 9.87 -11.92
C LYS A 123 -0.24 8.73 -10.98
N LEU A 124 0.65 7.77 -10.77
CA LEU A 124 0.46 6.74 -9.75
C LEU A 124 0.34 7.33 -8.34
N VAL A 125 1.15 8.35 -8.02
CA VAL A 125 1.06 9.06 -6.74
C VAL A 125 -0.28 9.78 -6.61
N GLU A 126 -0.72 10.52 -7.64
CA GLU A 126 -2.03 11.18 -7.63
C GLU A 126 -3.19 10.19 -7.43
N GLU A 127 -3.19 9.08 -8.16
CA GLU A 127 -4.24 8.06 -8.05
C GLU A 127 -4.22 7.38 -6.66
N ARG A 128 -3.03 7.10 -6.13
CA ARG A 128 -2.87 6.57 -4.78
C ARG A 128 -3.42 7.53 -3.73
N ASP A 129 -3.03 8.80 -3.79
CA ASP A 129 -3.44 9.82 -2.82
C ASP A 129 -4.94 10.09 -2.89
N LYS A 130 -5.50 10.09 -4.10
CA LYS A 130 -6.94 10.20 -4.32
C LYS A 130 -7.69 9.03 -3.71
N LEU A 131 -7.23 7.79 -3.95
CA LEU A 131 -7.81 6.58 -3.37
C LEU A 131 -7.81 6.65 -1.84
N GLU A 132 -6.66 6.97 -1.24
CA GLU A 132 -6.51 7.08 0.22
C GLU A 132 -7.51 8.11 0.80
N LYS A 133 -7.57 9.31 0.23
CA LYS A 133 -8.47 10.37 0.70
C LYS A 133 -9.94 9.99 0.56
N GLU A 134 -10.35 9.48 -0.59
CA GLU A 134 -11.75 9.16 -0.88
C GLU A 134 -12.27 7.99 -0.05
N VAL A 135 -11.48 6.90 0.07
CA VAL A 135 -11.88 5.72 0.84
C VAL A 135 -11.93 6.04 2.34
N ARG A 136 -10.90 6.71 2.88
CA ARG A 136 -10.87 7.08 4.30
C ARG A 136 -12.03 8.01 4.65
N ALA A 137 -12.33 8.99 3.80
CA ALA A 137 -13.46 9.88 4.01
C ALA A 137 -14.81 9.12 4.03
N LYS A 138 -15.01 8.18 3.09
CA LYS A 138 -16.26 7.40 3.01
C LYS A 138 -16.43 6.40 4.15
N LEU A 139 -15.34 5.75 4.56
CA LEU A 139 -15.38 4.73 5.62
C LEU A 139 -15.16 5.32 7.03
N ASN A 140 -15.00 6.64 7.15
CA ASN A 140 -14.68 7.33 8.40
C ASN A 140 -13.41 6.77 9.08
N ILE A 141 -12.43 6.37 8.28
CA ILE A 141 -11.13 5.90 8.78
C ILE A 141 -10.24 7.11 8.99
N PRO A 142 -9.84 7.43 10.23
CA PRO A 142 -9.03 8.61 10.51
C PRO A 142 -7.66 8.49 9.87
N PHE A 143 -7.16 9.61 9.36
CA PHE A 143 -5.79 9.78 8.92
C PHE A 143 -5.14 10.85 9.79
N ASN A 144 -3.98 10.56 10.37
CA ASN A 144 -3.28 11.53 11.21
C ASN A 144 -1.99 12.03 10.52
N PRO A 145 -2.06 13.14 9.77
CA PRO A 145 -0.91 13.69 9.07
C PRO A 145 0.16 14.28 10.03
N ALA A 146 -0.20 14.53 11.30
CA ALA A 146 0.71 15.14 12.26
C ALA A 146 1.81 14.20 12.81
N ARG A 147 1.80 12.93 12.42
CA ARG A 147 2.77 11.93 12.90
C ARG A 147 3.40 11.14 11.74
N PRO A 148 4.26 11.76 10.94
CA PRO A 148 4.91 11.06 9.80
C PRO A 148 5.75 9.84 10.22
N GLY A 149 6.24 9.78 11.45
CA GLY A 149 6.91 8.59 11.99
C GLY A 149 6.01 7.40 12.25
N LEU A 150 4.68 7.61 12.29
CA LEU A 150 3.69 6.54 12.51
C LEU A 150 3.30 5.81 11.22
N THR A 151 3.74 6.21 10.06
CA THR A 151 3.46 5.49 8.80
C THR A 151 4.07 4.10 8.82
N TYR A 152 5.23 3.93 9.44
CA TYR A 152 5.83 2.62 9.66
C TYR A 152 5.04 1.79 10.67
N GLU A 153 4.61 2.41 11.75
CA GLU A 153 3.76 1.80 12.78
C GLU A 153 2.39 1.43 12.23
N HIS A 154 1.87 2.21 11.28
CA HIS A 154 0.63 1.93 10.58
C HIS A 154 0.71 0.62 9.78
N SER A 155 1.81 0.37 9.06
CA SER A 155 2.05 -0.88 8.36
C SER A 155 2.23 -2.07 9.31
N MET A 156 2.60 -1.82 10.55
CA MET A 156 2.74 -2.84 11.62
C MET A 156 1.43 -3.08 12.39
N GLY A 157 0.29 -2.58 11.92
CA GLY A 157 -1.03 -2.83 12.52
C GLY A 157 -1.47 -1.80 13.55
N MET A 158 -0.75 -0.69 13.68
CA MET A 158 -1.18 0.44 14.50
C MET A 158 -1.85 1.49 13.63
N GLY A 159 -3.11 1.81 13.90
CA GLY A 159 -3.87 2.77 13.12
C GLY A 159 -3.36 4.21 13.28
N ALA A 160 -3.51 5.02 12.24
CA ALA A 160 -3.32 6.45 12.33
C ALA A 160 -4.22 7.03 13.44
N GLY A 161 -3.68 7.96 14.20
CA GLY A 161 -4.42 8.56 15.33
C GLY A 161 -4.43 7.73 16.61
N GLY A 162 -3.59 6.70 16.73
CA GLY A 162 -3.44 5.92 17.95
C GLY A 162 -4.54 4.86 18.14
N GLN A 163 -5.33 4.59 17.10
CA GLN A 163 -6.21 3.43 17.12
C GLN A 163 -5.39 2.19 16.79
N SER A 164 -5.09 1.41 17.81
CA SER A 164 -4.49 0.10 17.62
C SER A 164 -5.53 -0.87 17.08
N LEU A 165 -5.22 -1.59 16.02
CA LEU A 165 -6.02 -2.74 15.58
C LEU A 165 -5.85 -3.95 16.50
N ILE A 166 -4.82 -3.89 17.34
CA ILE A 166 -4.52 -4.86 18.39
C ILE A 166 -4.66 -4.11 19.72
N ASP A 167 -5.50 -4.58 20.62
CA ASP A 167 -5.52 -4.10 21.99
C ASP A 167 -4.19 -4.48 22.65
N ILE A 168 -3.24 -3.53 22.65
CA ILE A 168 -1.99 -3.71 23.36
C ILE A 168 -2.32 -3.52 24.86
N PRO A 169 -2.06 -4.52 25.70
CA PRO A 169 -2.31 -4.40 27.13
C PRO A 169 -1.58 -3.18 27.71
N ASP A 170 -2.26 -2.42 28.58
CA ASP A 170 -1.75 -1.19 29.20
C ASP A 170 -0.34 -1.33 29.82
N HIS A 171 -0.02 -2.52 30.35
CA HIS A 171 1.30 -2.75 30.95
C HIS A 171 2.44 -2.73 29.91
N ILE A 172 2.16 -3.12 28.65
CA ILE A 172 3.14 -3.04 27.55
C ILE A 172 3.31 -1.62 27.09
N LEU A 173 2.20 -0.84 26.99
CA LEU A 173 2.25 0.59 26.64
C LEU A 173 3.08 1.37 27.66
N ARG A 174 2.94 1.09 28.97
CA ARG A 174 3.71 1.75 30.02
C ARG A 174 5.20 1.45 29.95
N ILE A 175 5.60 0.26 29.52
CA ILE A 175 7.00 -0.11 29.32
C ILE A 175 7.60 0.68 28.14
N SER A 176 6.86 0.82 27.05
CA SER A 176 7.29 1.57 25.85
C SER A 176 7.44 3.08 26.10
N GLU A 177 6.65 3.63 27.04
CA GLU A 177 6.69 5.03 27.45
C GLU A 177 7.76 5.34 28.53
N GLY A 178 8.54 4.34 28.94
CA GLY A 178 9.57 4.48 29.99
C GLY A 178 9.02 4.81 31.38
N LYS A 179 7.73 4.62 31.59
CA LYS A 179 7.09 4.77 32.92
C LYS A 179 7.19 3.43 33.64
N LYS A 180 8.03 3.42 34.67
CA LYS A 180 8.09 2.31 35.63
C LYS A 180 6.89 2.33 36.55
#